data_179287665caa3f03697d0290cca3e4ec
#
_entry.id   179287665caa3f03697d0290cca3e4ec
#
_cell.length_a   1.000
_cell.length_b   1.000
_cell.length_c   1.000
_cell.angle_alpha   90.00
_cell.angle_beta   90.00
_cell.angle_gamma   90.00
#
_symmetry.space_group_name_H-M   'P 1'
#
loop_
_entity.id
_entity.type
_entity.pdbx_description
1 polymer ?
#
loop_
_entity_poly.entity_id
_entity_poly.type
_entity_poly.pdbx_seq_one_letter_code
_entity_poly.pdbx_strand_id
1 'polypeptide(L)'
;MVAAGLKAASVVVLPFLMAVFIAIVATPAINALEKLKFPRVLAFALVTAVVFLSLGFIANTVLKTINGLVSYMPELQSKFKALADHYHHILASHGLIDPNSVAAPADFDINKLFAVLGGFLRSGTELASKSFFVFLLVTFMLFEVQVFSQKVEYFASKNPQTNKIVDTFISNLKRYLAIKSAASFATGVFIFIGLNFIGVPYAPLWGILAFVLNFVPTIGSIIAAVPALLVALLLNDVAACAWTAALYLAVNIIIGNFIEPKFLGKGLGISTLVVLLSLLFWGFLFGIGGMFLAVPLTMSLKIALDANPSTKFIAVLLSDKLER
;
A
#
# COMPACT_ATOMS: atom_id res chain seq x y z
N MET A 1 15.41 0.14 23.50
CA MET A 1 14.78 1.40 23.98
C MET A 1 14.23 2.25 22.83
N VAL A 2 15.02 2.67 21.83
CA VAL A 2 14.55 3.54 20.73
C VAL A 2 13.37 2.94 19.94
N ALA A 3 13.44 1.67 19.53
CA ALA A 3 12.34 1.01 18.81
C ALA A 3 11.04 0.91 19.63
N ALA A 4 11.15 0.65 20.95
CA ALA A 4 9.99 0.64 21.84
C ALA A 4 9.37 2.05 21.98
N GLY A 5 10.20 3.08 22.08
CA GLY A 5 9.75 4.47 22.11
C GLY A 5 9.06 4.89 20.80
N LEU A 6 9.62 4.53 19.64
CA LEU A 6 9.01 4.77 18.33
C LEU A 6 7.67 4.03 18.18
N LYS A 7 7.60 2.78 18.65
CA LYS A 7 6.35 2.00 18.63
C LYS A 7 5.28 2.63 19.53
N ALA A 8 5.64 3.10 20.72
CA ALA A 8 4.71 3.82 21.59
C ALA A 8 4.24 5.15 20.99
N ALA A 9 5.13 5.87 20.29
CA ALA A 9 4.81 7.11 19.59
C ALA A 9 4.10 6.90 18.23
N SER A 10 3.88 5.66 17.79
CA SER A 10 3.33 5.33 16.45
C SER A 10 1.98 6.00 16.18
N VAL A 11 1.16 6.20 17.21
CA VAL A 11 -0.15 6.85 17.10
C VAL A 11 -0.06 8.28 16.57
N VAL A 12 1.04 8.99 16.85
CA VAL A 12 1.29 10.37 16.38
C VAL A 12 2.21 10.38 15.16
N VAL A 13 3.28 9.57 15.21
CA VAL A 13 4.33 9.56 14.18
C VAL A 13 3.79 9.06 12.85
N LEU A 14 2.97 8.01 12.83
CA LEU A 14 2.45 7.43 11.59
C LEU A 14 1.55 8.41 10.81
N PRO A 15 0.52 9.05 11.41
CA PRO A 15 -0.28 10.06 10.71
C PRO A 15 0.56 11.23 10.18
N PHE A 16 1.57 11.66 10.93
CA PHE A 16 2.50 12.69 10.49
C PHE A 16 3.29 12.26 9.24
N LEU A 17 3.90 11.06 9.26
CA LEU A 17 4.64 10.52 8.11
C LEU A 17 3.74 10.31 6.89
N MET A 18 2.51 9.85 7.09
CA MET A 18 1.50 9.72 6.03
C MET A 18 1.13 11.09 5.44
N ALA A 19 0.98 12.12 6.29
CA ALA A 19 0.71 13.47 5.82
C ALA A 19 1.87 14.04 4.99
N VAL A 20 3.13 13.83 5.42
CA VAL A 20 4.32 14.20 4.64
C VAL A 20 4.32 13.49 3.28
N PHE A 21 4.03 12.19 3.27
CA PHE A 21 3.96 11.41 2.03
C PHE A 21 2.90 11.97 1.07
N ILE A 22 1.67 12.19 1.54
CA ILE A 22 0.58 12.72 0.73
C ILE A 22 0.93 14.13 0.23
N ALA A 23 1.53 14.98 1.07
CA ALA A 23 1.95 16.32 0.69
C ALA A 23 3.00 16.30 -0.44
N ILE A 24 3.98 15.38 -0.37
CA ILE A 24 4.99 15.22 -1.43
C ILE A 24 4.33 14.75 -2.74
N VAL A 25 3.39 13.80 -2.67
CA VAL A 25 2.65 13.29 -3.85
C VAL A 25 1.74 14.37 -4.44
N ALA A 26 1.15 15.24 -3.63
CA ALA A 26 0.27 16.32 -4.07
C ALA A 26 1.04 17.52 -4.67
N THR A 27 2.28 17.76 -4.26
CA THR A 27 3.09 18.92 -4.72
C THR A 27 3.19 19.04 -6.25
N PRO A 28 3.45 17.97 -7.04
CA PRO A 28 3.49 18.06 -8.51
C PRO A 28 2.16 18.55 -9.12
N ALA A 29 1.03 18.17 -8.54
CA ALA A 29 -0.29 18.62 -9.00
C ALA A 29 -0.49 20.14 -8.76
N ILE A 30 -0.05 20.64 -7.60
CA ILE A 30 -0.06 22.08 -7.31
C ILE A 30 0.80 22.83 -8.32
N ASN A 31 2.04 22.37 -8.54
CA ASN A 31 2.97 22.98 -9.48
C ASN A 31 2.44 22.94 -10.94
N ALA A 32 1.71 21.88 -11.33
CA ALA A 32 1.09 21.78 -12.65
C ALA A 32 -0.02 22.84 -12.82
N LEU A 33 -0.84 23.07 -11.81
CA LEU A 33 -1.88 24.11 -11.82
C LEU A 33 -1.28 25.52 -11.84
N GLU A 34 -0.19 25.76 -11.10
CA GLU A 34 0.52 27.04 -11.14
C GLU A 34 1.07 27.34 -12.56
N LYS A 35 1.60 26.32 -13.25
CA LYS A 35 2.03 26.43 -14.66
C LYS A 35 0.88 26.77 -15.61
N LEU A 36 -0.34 26.37 -15.28
CA LEU A 36 -1.57 26.75 -16.00
C LEU A 36 -2.09 28.14 -15.62
N LYS A 37 -1.27 28.95 -14.91
CA LYS A 37 -1.57 30.31 -14.44
C LYS A 37 -2.67 30.41 -13.37
N PHE A 38 -2.98 29.32 -12.68
CA PHE A 38 -3.84 29.40 -11.50
C PHE A 38 -3.11 30.13 -10.37
N PRO A 39 -3.77 31.05 -9.67
CA PRO A 39 -3.21 31.62 -8.45
C PRO A 39 -2.89 30.49 -7.46
N ARG A 40 -1.74 30.59 -6.80
CA ARG A 40 -1.25 29.54 -5.91
C ARG A 40 -2.25 29.12 -4.84
N VAL A 41 -2.96 30.10 -4.25
CA VAL A 41 -3.98 29.84 -3.23
C VAL A 41 -5.11 28.96 -3.80
N LEU A 42 -5.53 29.22 -5.04
CA LEU A 42 -6.55 28.42 -5.72
C LEU A 42 -6.02 27.05 -6.10
N ALA A 43 -4.79 26.93 -6.60
CA ALA A 43 -4.17 25.65 -6.91
C ALA A 43 -4.06 24.77 -5.65
N PHE A 44 -3.62 25.37 -4.54
CA PHE A 44 -3.58 24.71 -3.24
C PHE A 44 -4.97 24.27 -2.76
N ALA A 45 -5.95 25.17 -2.75
CA ALA A 45 -7.31 24.87 -2.30
C ALA A 45 -7.93 23.73 -3.14
N LEU A 46 -7.73 23.76 -4.47
CA LEU A 46 -8.25 22.76 -5.38
C LEU A 46 -7.62 21.39 -5.16
N VAL A 47 -6.29 21.31 -5.05
CA VAL A 47 -5.58 20.04 -4.80
C VAL A 47 -5.96 19.48 -3.42
N THR A 48 -6.02 20.33 -2.39
CA THR A 48 -6.45 19.92 -1.04
C THR A 48 -7.90 19.41 -1.06
N ALA A 49 -8.81 20.09 -1.76
CA ALA A 49 -10.19 19.65 -1.92
C ALA A 49 -10.27 18.30 -2.66
N VAL A 50 -9.50 18.09 -3.73
CA VAL A 50 -9.44 16.81 -4.46
C VAL A 50 -8.92 15.70 -3.57
N VAL A 51 -7.86 15.93 -2.81
CA VAL A 51 -7.33 14.95 -1.85
C VAL A 51 -8.38 14.59 -0.80
N PHE A 52 -9.04 15.60 -0.23
CA PHE A 52 -10.09 15.39 0.77
C PHE A 52 -11.28 14.60 0.21
N LEU A 53 -11.78 15.01 -0.95
CA LEU A 53 -12.91 14.33 -1.60
C LEU A 53 -12.56 12.90 -1.99
N SER A 54 -11.34 12.65 -2.49
CA SER A 54 -10.89 11.29 -2.81
C SER A 54 -10.75 10.41 -1.57
N LEU A 55 -10.18 10.92 -0.47
CA LEU A 55 -10.11 10.19 0.80
C LEU A 55 -11.50 9.91 1.36
N GLY A 56 -12.40 10.89 1.32
CA GLY A 56 -13.80 10.74 1.74
C GLY A 56 -14.56 9.72 0.89
N PHE A 57 -14.36 9.75 -0.43
CA PHE A 57 -14.95 8.77 -1.36
C PHE A 57 -14.44 7.36 -1.08
N ILE A 58 -13.13 7.19 -0.91
CA ILE A 58 -12.50 5.91 -0.55
C ILE A 58 -13.06 5.41 0.77
N ALA A 59 -13.06 6.24 1.81
CA ALA A 59 -13.57 5.89 3.13
C ALA A 59 -15.04 5.45 3.07
N ASN A 60 -15.90 6.22 2.41
CA ASN A 60 -17.32 5.91 2.26
C ASN A 60 -17.55 4.60 1.48
N THR A 61 -16.79 4.39 0.38
CA THR A 61 -16.87 3.16 -0.41
C THR A 61 -16.44 1.95 0.42
N VAL A 62 -15.31 2.06 1.12
CA VAL A 62 -14.81 1.00 2.01
C VAL A 62 -15.83 0.69 3.09
N LEU A 63 -16.35 1.69 3.81
CA LEU A 63 -17.33 1.49 4.89
C LEU A 63 -18.62 0.83 4.40
N LYS A 64 -19.20 1.32 3.30
CA LYS A 64 -20.41 0.73 2.71
C LYS A 64 -20.19 -0.73 2.31
N THR A 65 -19.05 -1.01 1.68
CA THR A 65 -18.76 -2.36 1.18
C THR A 65 -18.42 -3.33 2.31
N ILE A 66 -17.71 -2.86 3.35
CA ILE A 66 -17.47 -3.66 4.56
C ILE A 66 -18.77 -4.08 5.21
N ASN A 67 -19.68 -3.15 5.42
CA ASN A 67 -20.99 -3.46 6.02
C ASN A 67 -21.77 -4.47 5.17
N GLY A 68 -21.73 -4.32 3.85
CA GLY A 68 -22.31 -5.30 2.92
C GLY A 68 -21.65 -6.67 3.06
N LEU A 69 -20.32 -6.75 3.05
CA LEU A 69 -19.59 -8.02 3.14
C LEU A 69 -19.81 -8.73 4.49
N VAL A 70 -19.85 -7.98 5.58
CA VAL A 70 -20.13 -8.53 6.91
C VAL A 70 -21.52 -9.16 6.98
N SER A 71 -22.54 -8.58 6.34
CA SER A 71 -23.87 -9.17 6.27
C SER A 71 -23.93 -10.48 5.46
N TYR A 72 -23.00 -10.68 4.50
CA TYR A 72 -22.87 -11.92 3.72
C TYR A 72 -21.96 -12.98 4.37
N MET A 73 -21.30 -12.67 5.50
CA MET A 73 -20.38 -13.62 6.18
C MET A 73 -21.03 -14.97 6.51
N PRO A 74 -22.27 -15.06 7.04
CA PRO A 74 -22.90 -16.36 7.31
C PRO A 74 -23.13 -17.19 6.04
N GLU A 75 -23.51 -16.54 4.94
CA GLU A 75 -23.69 -17.19 3.64
C GLU A 75 -22.36 -17.69 3.08
N LEU A 76 -21.29 -16.88 3.18
CA LEU A 76 -19.94 -17.27 2.76
C LEU A 76 -19.46 -18.50 3.55
N GLN A 77 -19.68 -18.55 4.86
CA GLN A 77 -19.32 -19.69 5.70
C GLN A 77 -20.07 -20.96 5.30
N SER A 78 -21.39 -20.86 5.06
CA SER A 78 -22.20 -22.01 4.66
C SER A 78 -21.80 -22.54 3.27
N LYS A 79 -21.56 -21.66 2.30
CA LYS A 79 -21.09 -22.02 0.96
C LYS A 79 -19.71 -22.68 1.00
N PHE A 80 -18.80 -22.13 1.82
CA PHE A 80 -17.47 -22.75 1.97
C PHE A 80 -17.57 -24.16 2.54
N LYS A 81 -18.38 -24.35 3.58
CA LYS A 81 -18.61 -25.67 4.16
C LYS A 81 -19.17 -26.65 3.11
N ALA A 82 -20.17 -26.24 2.36
CA ALA A 82 -20.75 -27.06 1.30
C ALA A 82 -19.73 -27.41 0.21
N LEU A 83 -18.85 -26.46 -0.16
CA LEU A 83 -17.77 -26.68 -1.13
C LEU A 83 -16.73 -27.67 -0.59
N ALA A 84 -16.33 -27.50 0.66
CA ALA A 84 -15.38 -28.39 1.34
C ALA A 84 -15.93 -29.84 1.42
N ASP A 85 -17.20 -29.98 1.82
CA ASP A 85 -17.88 -31.29 1.88
C ASP A 85 -17.98 -31.93 0.49
N HIS A 86 -18.29 -31.15 -0.54
CA HIS A 86 -18.37 -31.63 -1.92
C HIS A 86 -17.02 -32.18 -2.41
N TYR A 87 -15.93 -31.43 -2.26
CA TYR A 87 -14.61 -31.88 -2.66
C TYR A 87 -14.08 -33.03 -1.81
N HIS A 88 -14.41 -33.06 -0.51
CA HIS A 88 -14.09 -34.19 0.35
C HIS A 88 -14.73 -35.48 -0.17
N HIS A 89 -16.02 -35.46 -0.55
CA HIS A 89 -16.71 -36.59 -1.15
C HIS A 89 -16.07 -37.05 -2.44
N ILE A 90 -15.69 -36.13 -3.33
CA ILE A 90 -14.98 -36.46 -4.59
C ILE A 90 -13.63 -37.14 -4.30
N LEU A 91 -12.83 -36.58 -3.42
CA LEU A 91 -11.51 -37.14 -3.09
C LEU A 91 -11.60 -38.50 -2.39
N ALA A 92 -12.58 -38.67 -1.49
CA ALA A 92 -12.86 -39.94 -0.83
C ALA A 92 -13.32 -41.01 -1.83
N SER A 93 -14.21 -40.65 -2.79
CA SER A 93 -14.69 -41.58 -3.82
C SER A 93 -13.58 -42.06 -4.76
N HIS A 94 -12.49 -41.29 -4.93
CA HIS A 94 -11.30 -41.67 -5.70
C HIS A 94 -10.21 -42.30 -4.84
N GLY A 95 -10.48 -42.58 -3.55
CA GLY A 95 -9.53 -43.21 -2.65
C GLY A 95 -8.31 -42.39 -2.28
N LEU A 96 -8.38 -41.04 -2.48
CA LEU A 96 -7.28 -40.11 -2.21
C LEU A 96 -7.26 -39.66 -0.74
N ILE A 97 -8.36 -39.81 -0.01
CA ILE A 97 -8.50 -39.48 1.41
C ILE A 97 -9.42 -40.51 2.09
N ASP A 98 -9.28 -40.65 3.42
CA ASP A 98 -10.17 -41.49 4.23
C ASP A 98 -11.59 -40.88 4.26
N PRO A 99 -12.65 -41.65 3.88
CA PRO A 99 -14.04 -41.19 3.97
C PRO A 99 -14.47 -40.73 5.36
N ASN A 100 -13.81 -41.19 6.42
CA ASN A 100 -14.09 -40.83 7.80
C ASN A 100 -13.22 -39.63 8.28
N SER A 101 -12.30 -39.12 7.44
CA SER A 101 -11.56 -37.93 7.77
C SER A 101 -12.49 -36.70 7.76
N VAL A 102 -12.20 -35.72 8.61
CA VAL A 102 -12.98 -34.47 8.61
C VAL A 102 -12.80 -33.76 7.26
N ALA A 103 -13.88 -33.29 6.65
CA ALA A 103 -13.91 -32.66 5.32
C ALA A 103 -13.00 -31.44 5.15
N ALA A 104 -12.58 -30.82 6.23
CA ALA A 104 -11.53 -29.81 6.22
C ALA A 104 -10.31 -30.34 6.99
N PRO A 105 -9.05 -30.08 6.55
CA PRO A 105 -7.89 -30.31 7.38
C PRO A 105 -8.17 -29.76 8.78
N ALA A 106 -7.95 -30.55 9.82
CA ALA A 106 -8.24 -30.17 11.22
C ALA A 106 -7.59 -28.83 11.63
N ASP A 107 -6.56 -28.42 10.87
CA ASP A 107 -5.83 -27.16 11.07
C ASP A 107 -6.35 -25.99 10.23
N PHE A 108 -7.26 -26.21 9.25
CA PHE A 108 -7.82 -25.14 8.43
C PHE A 108 -9.11 -24.58 9.06
N ASP A 109 -8.91 -23.79 10.09
CA ASP A 109 -10.01 -23.09 10.74
C ASP A 109 -10.47 -21.90 9.88
N ILE A 110 -11.57 -22.11 9.15
CA ILE A 110 -12.18 -21.05 8.32
C ILE A 110 -12.55 -19.82 9.15
N ASN A 111 -12.85 -20.01 10.43
CA ASN A 111 -13.17 -18.88 11.32
C ASN A 111 -11.91 -17.99 11.52
N LYS A 112 -10.71 -18.59 11.52
CA LYS A 112 -9.46 -17.81 11.53
C LYS A 112 -9.29 -16.98 10.26
N LEU A 113 -9.61 -17.56 9.09
CA LEU A 113 -9.57 -16.82 7.83
C LEU A 113 -10.56 -15.64 7.84
N PHE A 114 -11.79 -15.88 8.27
CA PHE A 114 -12.78 -14.83 8.41
C PHE A 114 -12.44 -13.83 9.52
N ALA A 115 -11.79 -14.25 10.59
CA ALA A 115 -11.29 -13.35 11.63
C ALA A 115 -10.14 -12.44 11.09
N VAL A 116 -9.26 -12.98 10.25
CA VAL A 116 -8.22 -12.18 9.57
C VAL A 116 -8.86 -11.18 8.60
N LEU A 117 -9.82 -11.61 7.79
CA LEU A 117 -10.60 -10.72 6.91
C LEU A 117 -11.33 -9.64 7.70
N GLY A 118 -12.04 -10.02 8.76
CA GLY A 118 -12.74 -9.09 9.66
C GLY A 118 -11.78 -8.11 10.35
N GLY A 119 -10.62 -8.58 10.79
CA GLY A 119 -9.57 -7.73 11.36
C GLY A 119 -9.01 -6.73 10.35
N PHE A 120 -8.79 -7.18 9.11
CA PHE A 120 -8.37 -6.32 8.01
C PHE A 120 -9.41 -5.24 7.69
N LEU A 121 -10.68 -5.63 7.61
CA LEU A 121 -11.81 -4.73 7.38
C LEU A 121 -11.96 -3.71 8.51
N ARG A 122 -11.79 -4.15 9.76
CA ARG A 122 -11.80 -3.27 10.94
C ARG A 122 -10.66 -2.27 10.92
N SER A 123 -9.46 -2.68 10.51
CA SER A 123 -8.32 -1.77 10.32
C SER A 123 -8.62 -0.69 9.26
N GLY A 124 -9.34 -1.03 8.18
CA GLY A 124 -9.84 -0.07 7.19
C GLY A 124 -10.80 0.96 7.78
N THR A 125 -11.69 0.53 8.69
CA THR A 125 -12.62 1.43 9.40
C THR A 125 -11.90 2.40 10.33
N GLU A 126 -10.87 1.92 11.03
CA GLU A 126 -10.04 2.76 11.90
C GLU A 126 -9.24 3.79 11.10
N LEU A 127 -8.71 3.40 9.93
CA LEU A 127 -8.03 4.31 9.01
C LEU A 127 -8.99 5.39 8.48
N ALA A 128 -10.23 5.02 8.11
CA ALA A 128 -11.25 5.96 7.68
C ALA A 128 -11.60 6.97 8.78
N SER A 129 -11.72 6.52 10.03
CA SER A 129 -11.99 7.38 11.18
C SER A 129 -10.84 8.36 11.49
N LYS A 130 -9.60 7.97 11.23
CA LYS A 130 -8.41 8.81 11.40
C LYS A 130 -8.15 9.74 10.19
N SER A 131 -8.88 9.57 9.09
CA SER A 131 -8.68 10.32 7.85
C SER A 131 -8.83 11.83 8.03
N PHE A 132 -9.72 12.28 8.92
CA PHE A 132 -9.87 13.71 9.21
C PHE A 132 -8.59 14.33 9.82
N PHE A 133 -7.96 13.60 10.77
CA PHE A 133 -6.71 14.05 11.39
C PHE A 133 -5.57 14.07 10.36
N VAL A 134 -5.46 13.02 9.53
CA VAL A 134 -4.48 12.97 8.43
C VAL A 134 -4.72 14.11 7.45
N PHE A 135 -5.98 14.38 7.08
CA PHE A 135 -6.33 15.52 6.21
C PHE A 135 -5.87 16.84 6.80
N LEU A 136 -6.14 17.08 8.07
CA LEU A 136 -5.73 18.31 8.76
C LEU A 136 -4.20 18.46 8.74
N LEU A 137 -3.48 17.39 9.03
CA LEU A 137 -2.01 17.37 8.95
C LEU A 137 -1.51 17.61 7.51
N VAL A 138 -2.12 16.97 6.51
CA VAL A 138 -1.78 17.21 5.09
C VAL A 138 -1.95 18.68 4.72
N THR A 139 -3.06 19.27 5.14
CA THR A 139 -3.35 20.68 4.87
C THR A 139 -2.27 21.57 5.46
N PHE A 140 -1.92 21.40 6.74
CA PHE A 140 -0.83 22.17 7.36
C PHE A 140 0.52 21.90 6.70
N MET A 141 0.84 20.64 6.36
CA MET A 141 2.08 20.29 5.68
C MET A 141 2.19 20.97 4.30
N LEU A 142 1.12 20.99 3.53
CA LEU A 142 1.11 21.65 2.23
C LEU A 142 1.30 23.17 2.35
N PHE A 143 0.78 23.80 3.40
CA PHE A 143 1.05 25.21 3.69
C PHE A 143 2.52 25.45 4.07
N GLU A 144 3.10 24.56 4.89
CA GLU A 144 4.46 24.71 5.43
C GLU A 144 5.55 24.27 4.43
N VAL A 145 5.22 23.47 3.41
CA VAL A 145 6.18 22.92 2.43
C VAL A 145 7.13 23.97 1.86
N GLN A 146 6.63 25.19 1.58
CA GLN A 146 7.50 26.26 1.04
C GLN A 146 8.48 26.80 2.06
N VAL A 147 7.96 27.11 3.25
CA VAL A 147 8.80 27.65 4.33
C VAL A 147 9.86 26.61 4.70
N PHE A 148 9.48 25.35 4.73
CA PHE A 148 10.40 24.25 4.96
C PHE A 148 11.43 24.10 3.82
N SER A 149 10.99 24.19 2.56
CA SER A 149 11.90 24.15 1.41
C SER A 149 12.92 25.29 1.44
N GLN A 150 12.49 26.52 1.74
CA GLN A 150 13.39 27.67 1.89
C GLN A 150 14.38 27.50 3.05
N LYS A 151 13.93 26.96 4.19
CA LYS A 151 14.82 26.67 5.32
C LYS A 151 15.86 25.61 4.95
N VAL A 152 15.44 24.53 4.28
CA VAL A 152 16.35 23.47 3.81
C VAL A 152 17.36 24.05 2.83
N GLU A 153 16.93 24.85 1.85
CA GLU A 153 17.81 25.50 0.87
C GLU A 153 18.81 26.47 1.55
N TYR A 154 18.37 27.25 2.53
CA TYR A 154 19.23 28.13 3.31
C TYR A 154 20.34 27.36 4.05
N PHE A 155 20.03 26.22 4.67
CA PHE A 155 21.04 25.41 5.36
C PHE A 155 21.94 24.65 4.36
N ALA A 156 21.35 24.14 3.28
CA ALA A 156 22.07 23.40 2.25
C ALA A 156 23.04 24.30 1.47
N SER A 157 22.68 25.58 1.21
CA SER A 157 23.54 26.53 0.50
C SER A 157 24.86 26.84 1.22
N LYS A 158 24.93 26.62 2.52
CA LYS A 158 26.16 26.81 3.31
C LYS A 158 27.21 25.73 3.10
N ASN A 159 26.82 24.57 2.56
CA ASN A 159 27.73 23.45 2.27
C ASN A 159 27.33 22.79 0.94
N PRO A 160 28.16 22.93 -0.13
CA PRO A 160 27.84 22.37 -1.45
C PRO A 160 27.64 20.86 -1.48
N GLN A 161 28.31 20.10 -0.62
CA GLN A 161 28.12 18.64 -0.52
C GLN A 161 26.76 18.31 0.10
N THR A 162 26.35 19.01 1.16
CA THR A 162 25.05 18.86 1.80
C THR A 162 23.92 19.20 0.83
N ASN A 163 24.08 20.27 0.05
CA ASN A 163 23.09 20.66 -0.95
C ASN A 163 22.86 19.56 -1.97
N LYS A 164 23.93 19.00 -2.55
CA LYS A 164 23.84 17.91 -3.52
C LYS A 164 23.14 16.66 -2.95
N ILE A 165 23.44 16.30 -1.71
CA ILE A 165 22.81 15.16 -1.03
C ILE A 165 21.31 15.40 -0.85
N VAL A 166 20.92 16.58 -0.35
CA VAL A 166 19.52 16.96 -0.12
C VAL A 166 18.74 17.01 -1.43
N ASP A 167 19.27 17.63 -2.47
CA ASP A 167 18.62 17.73 -3.78
C ASP A 167 18.41 16.34 -4.42
N THR A 168 19.44 15.50 -4.36
CA THR A 168 19.36 14.13 -4.86
C THR A 168 18.32 13.33 -4.09
N PHE A 169 18.27 13.47 -2.77
CA PHE A 169 17.28 12.81 -1.92
C PHE A 169 15.86 13.23 -2.29
N ILE A 170 15.59 14.54 -2.30
CA ILE A 170 14.24 15.05 -2.59
C ILE A 170 13.78 14.65 -3.99
N SER A 171 14.69 14.71 -4.98
CA SER A 171 14.42 14.31 -6.36
C SER A 171 14.08 12.82 -6.47
N ASN A 172 14.90 11.95 -5.87
CA ASN A 172 14.68 10.51 -5.88
C ASN A 172 13.38 10.12 -5.15
N LEU A 173 13.12 10.75 -4.00
CA LEU A 173 11.89 10.50 -3.24
C LEU A 173 10.65 10.92 -4.04
N LYS A 174 10.64 12.13 -4.61
CA LYS A 174 9.54 12.61 -5.47
C LYS A 174 9.32 11.68 -6.66
N ARG A 175 10.39 11.27 -7.35
CA ARG A 175 10.32 10.34 -8.49
C ARG A 175 9.75 8.99 -8.08
N TYR A 176 10.26 8.40 -6.99
CA TYR A 176 9.74 7.14 -6.47
C TYR A 176 8.25 7.23 -6.15
N LEU A 177 7.85 8.25 -5.39
CA LEU A 177 6.45 8.41 -4.97
C LEU A 177 5.51 8.64 -6.15
N ALA A 178 5.93 9.44 -7.13
CA ALA A 178 5.13 9.69 -8.33
C ALA A 178 4.92 8.41 -9.16
N ILE A 179 6.00 7.65 -9.40
CA ILE A 179 5.92 6.40 -10.17
C ILE A 179 5.10 5.36 -9.40
N LYS A 180 5.34 5.20 -8.09
CA LYS A 180 4.62 4.25 -7.25
C LYS A 180 3.13 4.58 -7.16
N SER A 181 2.78 5.86 -7.01
CA SER A 181 1.38 6.31 -7.01
C SER A 181 0.71 6.04 -8.34
N ALA A 182 1.37 6.34 -9.47
CA ALA A 182 0.82 6.07 -10.80
C ALA A 182 0.65 4.57 -11.07
N ALA A 183 1.65 3.75 -10.73
CA ALA A 183 1.58 2.29 -10.86
C ALA A 183 0.48 1.71 -9.98
N SER A 184 0.38 2.15 -8.72
CA SER A 184 -0.67 1.71 -7.81
C SER A 184 -2.07 2.11 -8.29
N PHE A 185 -2.23 3.34 -8.79
CA PHE A 185 -3.49 3.80 -9.36
C PHE A 185 -3.89 2.94 -10.57
N ALA A 186 -2.96 2.70 -11.50
CA ALA A 186 -3.21 1.83 -12.65
C ALA A 186 -3.59 0.41 -12.19
N THR A 187 -2.87 -0.18 -11.22
CA THR A 187 -3.20 -1.48 -10.63
C THR A 187 -4.64 -1.50 -10.11
N GLY A 188 -5.01 -0.52 -9.28
CA GLY A 188 -6.36 -0.43 -8.72
C GLY A 188 -7.45 -0.32 -9.78
N VAL A 189 -7.23 0.50 -10.82
CA VAL A 189 -8.17 0.68 -11.92
C VAL A 189 -8.32 -0.60 -12.74
N PHE A 190 -7.22 -1.26 -13.12
CA PHE A 190 -7.29 -2.51 -13.90
C PHE A 190 -7.95 -3.64 -13.11
N ILE A 191 -7.67 -3.76 -11.81
CA ILE A 191 -8.35 -4.74 -10.95
C ILE A 191 -9.84 -4.42 -10.83
N PHE A 192 -10.22 -3.17 -10.58
CA PHE A 192 -11.62 -2.76 -10.54
C PHE A 192 -12.36 -3.10 -11.83
N ILE A 193 -11.81 -2.69 -12.99
CA ILE A 193 -12.42 -2.92 -14.29
C ILE A 193 -12.52 -4.42 -14.59
N GLY A 194 -11.43 -5.17 -14.40
CA GLY A 194 -11.40 -6.61 -14.67
C GLY A 194 -12.37 -7.40 -13.78
N LEU A 195 -12.43 -7.11 -12.48
CA LEU A 195 -13.38 -7.76 -11.57
C LEU A 195 -14.84 -7.42 -11.89
N ASN A 196 -15.09 -6.19 -12.35
CA ASN A 196 -16.43 -5.79 -12.79
C ASN A 196 -16.85 -6.57 -14.05
N PHE A 197 -15.93 -6.82 -15.00
CA PHE A 197 -16.20 -7.65 -16.16
C PHE A 197 -16.40 -9.14 -15.83
N ILE A 198 -15.65 -9.66 -14.85
CA ILE A 198 -15.83 -11.04 -14.36
C ILE A 198 -17.15 -11.18 -13.59
N GLY A 199 -17.72 -10.08 -13.08
CA GLY A 199 -18.94 -10.06 -12.27
C GLY A 199 -18.69 -10.33 -10.78
N VAL A 200 -17.45 -10.14 -10.29
CA VAL A 200 -17.14 -10.33 -8.87
C VAL A 200 -17.76 -9.21 -8.04
N PRO A 201 -18.56 -9.54 -7.00
CA PRO A 201 -19.16 -8.56 -6.13
C PRO A 201 -18.12 -7.66 -5.45
N TYR A 202 -18.51 -6.41 -5.20
CA TYR A 202 -17.66 -5.43 -4.50
C TYR A 202 -16.37 -5.04 -5.25
N ALA A 203 -16.35 -5.10 -6.60
CA ALA A 203 -15.20 -4.74 -7.42
C ALA A 203 -14.54 -3.39 -7.06
N PRO A 204 -15.28 -2.30 -6.71
CA PRO A 204 -14.67 -1.06 -6.25
C PRO A 204 -13.82 -1.21 -4.98
N LEU A 205 -14.23 -2.04 -4.02
CA LEU A 205 -13.45 -2.31 -2.81
C LEU A 205 -12.13 -2.99 -3.15
N TRP A 206 -12.19 -4.03 -3.99
CA TRP A 206 -10.99 -4.79 -4.37
C TRP A 206 -10.02 -3.93 -5.19
N GLY A 207 -10.54 -3.05 -6.04
CA GLY A 207 -9.73 -2.06 -6.76
C GLY A 207 -9.04 -1.06 -5.82
N ILE A 208 -9.77 -0.51 -4.85
CA ILE A 208 -9.20 0.37 -3.81
C ILE A 208 -8.16 -0.39 -2.98
N LEU A 209 -8.46 -1.61 -2.59
CA LEU A 209 -7.55 -2.45 -1.82
C LEU A 209 -6.27 -2.75 -2.59
N ALA A 210 -6.40 -3.11 -3.87
CA ALA A 210 -5.26 -3.31 -4.74
C ALA A 210 -4.44 -2.03 -4.92
N PHE A 211 -5.07 -0.86 -5.08
CA PHE A 211 -4.40 0.43 -5.11
C PHE A 211 -3.58 0.70 -3.85
N VAL A 212 -4.21 0.58 -2.67
CA VAL A 212 -3.58 0.90 -1.39
C VAL A 212 -2.46 -0.10 -1.08
N LEU A 213 -2.74 -1.40 -1.19
CA LEU A 213 -1.76 -2.43 -0.85
C LEU A 213 -0.62 -2.54 -1.86
N ASN A 214 -0.80 -2.11 -3.10
CA ASN A 214 0.28 -2.10 -4.09
C ASN A 214 1.47 -1.21 -3.68
N PHE A 215 1.30 -0.28 -2.74
CA PHE A 215 2.44 0.46 -2.17
C PHE A 215 3.37 -0.45 -1.36
N VAL A 216 2.87 -1.56 -0.84
CA VAL A 216 3.68 -2.59 -0.15
C VAL A 216 4.25 -3.56 -1.20
N PRO A 217 5.57 -3.54 -1.47
CA PRO A 217 6.16 -4.38 -2.51
C PRO A 217 5.88 -5.86 -2.31
N THR A 218 5.53 -6.57 -3.38
CA THR A 218 5.28 -8.02 -3.46
C THR A 218 4.17 -8.57 -2.55
N ILE A 219 4.22 -8.30 -1.27
CA ILE A 219 3.27 -8.83 -0.28
C ILE A 219 1.89 -8.18 -0.45
N GLY A 220 1.85 -6.91 -0.81
CA GLY A 220 0.61 -6.14 -0.89
C GLY A 220 -0.37 -6.66 -1.93
N SER A 221 0.10 -7.01 -3.12
CA SER A 221 -0.74 -7.56 -4.19
C SER A 221 -1.30 -8.94 -3.84
N ILE A 222 -0.53 -9.78 -3.12
CA ILE A 222 -0.99 -11.10 -2.65
C ILE A 222 -2.10 -10.91 -1.60
N ILE A 223 -1.87 -10.04 -0.60
CA ILE A 223 -2.88 -9.75 0.42
C ILE A 223 -4.16 -9.17 -0.20
N ALA A 224 -4.04 -8.33 -1.24
CA ALA A 224 -5.19 -7.76 -1.94
C ALA A 224 -5.98 -8.82 -2.73
N ALA A 225 -5.30 -9.82 -3.30
CA ALA A 225 -5.92 -10.86 -4.12
C ALA A 225 -6.73 -11.86 -3.28
N VAL A 226 -6.24 -12.27 -2.09
CA VAL A 226 -6.84 -13.33 -1.28
C VAL A 226 -8.34 -13.11 -1.01
N PRO A 227 -8.79 -11.96 -0.47
CA PRO A 227 -10.20 -11.78 -0.20
C PRO A 227 -11.07 -11.70 -1.48
N ALA A 228 -10.54 -11.13 -2.56
CA ALA A 228 -11.24 -11.07 -3.84
C ALA A 228 -11.43 -12.47 -4.44
N LEU A 229 -10.40 -13.32 -4.37
CA LEU A 229 -10.45 -14.73 -4.80
C LEU A 229 -11.48 -15.54 -4.00
N LEU A 230 -11.52 -15.35 -2.68
CA LEU A 230 -12.49 -16.02 -1.83
C LEU A 230 -13.93 -15.61 -2.17
N VAL A 231 -14.16 -14.32 -2.38
CA VAL A 231 -15.49 -13.82 -2.77
C VAL A 231 -15.86 -14.33 -4.16
N ALA A 232 -14.95 -14.32 -5.13
CA ALA A 232 -15.18 -14.88 -6.46
C ALA A 232 -15.52 -16.37 -6.41
N LEU A 233 -14.81 -17.16 -5.59
CA LEU A 233 -15.06 -18.59 -5.43
C LEU A 233 -16.41 -18.89 -4.79
N LEU A 234 -16.77 -18.16 -3.72
CA LEU A 234 -17.90 -18.48 -2.87
C LEU A 234 -19.21 -17.86 -3.37
N LEU A 235 -19.18 -16.68 -3.97
CA LEU A 235 -20.38 -15.99 -4.45
C LEU A 235 -20.64 -16.18 -5.95
N ASN A 236 -19.62 -16.51 -6.73
CA ASN A 236 -19.76 -16.82 -8.15
C ASN A 236 -19.53 -18.32 -8.40
N ASP A 237 -18.34 -18.67 -8.89
CA ASP A 237 -17.95 -20.05 -9.20
C ASP A 237 -16.42 -20.21 -9.29
N VAL A 238 -15.96 -21.44 -9.55
CA VAL A 238 -14.53 -21.76 -9.72
C VAL A 238 -13.93 -21.04 -10.96
N ALA A 239 -14.70 -20.85 -12.02
CA ALA A 239 -14.23 -20.15 -13.21
C ALA A 239 -13.99 -18.67 -12.92
N ALA A 240 -14.90 -18.01 -12.22
CA ALA A 240 -14.71 -16.62 -11.76
C ALA A 240 -13.49 -16.48 -10.84
N CYS A 241 -13.26 -17.43 -9.94
CA CYS A 241 -12.05 -17.48 -9.12
C CYS A 241 -10.77 -17.58 -9.98
N ALA A 242 -10.76 -18.48 -10.97
CA ALA A 242 -9.62 -18.67 -11.88
C ALA A 242 -9.34 -17.40 -12.70
N TRP A 243 -10.37 -16.77 -13.26
CA TRP A 243 -10.23 -15.49 -13.97
C TRP A 243 -9.76 -14.35 -13.06
N THR A 244 -10.23 -14.31 -11.83
CA THR A 244 -9.76 -13.34 -10.83
C THR A 244 -8.26 -13.56 -10.52
N ALA A 245 -7.83 -14.81 -10.34
CA ALA A 245 -6.42 -15.13 -10.13
C ALA A 245 -5.57 -14.72 -11.34
N ALA A 246 -6.00 -15.05 -12.54
CA ALA A 246 -5.33 -14.68 -13.79
C ALA A 246 -5.22 -13.15 -13.94
N LEU A 247 -6.28 -12.40 -13.60
CA LEU A 247 -6.30 -10.94 -13.63
C LEU A 247 -5.25 -10.34 -12.67
N TYR A 248 -5.26 -10.77 -11.39
CA TYR A 248 -4.28 -10.28 -10.41
C TYR A 248 -2.84 -10.63 -10.81
N LEU A 249 -2.60 -11.84 -11.31
CA LEU A 249 -1.29 -12.25 -11.81
C LEU A 249 -0.85 -11.39 -12.99
N ALA A 250 -1.72 -11.22 -14.00
CA ALA A 250 -1.42 -10.43 -15.19
C ALA A 250 -1.10 -8.97 -14.83
N VAL A 251 -1.95 -8.33 -14.03
CA VAL A 251 -1.75 -6.94 -13.59
C VAL A 251 -0.46 -6.80 -12.79
N ASN A 252 -0.18 -7.73 -11.87
CA ASN A 252 1.03 -7.68 -11.04
C ASN A 252 2.30 -7.90 -11.86
N ILE A 253 2.28 -8.84 -12.83
CA ILE A 253 3.41 -9.08 -13.73
C ILE A 253 3.63 -7.85 -14.62
N ILE A 254 2.59 -7.35 -15.28
CA ILE A 254 2.72 -6.25 -16.24
C ILE A 254 3.13 -4.96 -15.53
N ILE A 255 2.42 -4.57 -14.48
CA ILE A 255 2.69 -3.30 -13.79
C ILE A 255 3.89 -3.45 -12.84
N GLY A 256 3.89 -4.43 -11.95
CA GLY A 256 4.90 -4.57 -10.91
C GLY A 256 6.27 -5.02 -11.42
N ASN A 257 6.32 -5.94 -12.40
CA ASN A 257 7.59 -6.51 -12.86
C ASN A 257 8.14 -5.87 -14.15
N PHE A 258 7.29 -5.24 -14.99
CA PHE A 258 7.73 -4.62 -16.24
C PHE A 258 7.61 -3.10 -16.23
N ILE A 259 6.45 -2.55 -15.91
CA ILE A 259 6.21 -1.11 -16.02
C ILE A 259 6.93 -0.36 -14.90
N GLU A 260 6.72 -0.74 -13.65
CA GLU A 260 7.28 -0.05 -12.49
C GLU A 260 8.82 0.00 -12.53
N PRO A 261 9.57 -1.10 -12.76
CA PRO A 261 11.03 -1.06 -12.84
C PRO A 261 11.55 -0.24 -14.02
N LYS A 262 10.84 -0.25 -15.17
CA LYS A 262 11.21 0.53 -16.35
C LYS A 262 11.22 2.04 -16.07
N PHE A 263 10.25 2.53 -15.31
CA PHE A 263 10.14 3.95 -14.96
C PHE A 263 10.98 4.34 -13.74
N LEU A 264 11.19 3.44 -12.78
CA LEU A 264 12.08 3.69 -11.65
C LEU A 264 13.55 3.79 -12.09
N GLY A 265 13.92 3.16 -13.21
CA GLY A 265 15.28 3.20 -13.76
C GLY A 265 16.27 2.34 -12.97
N LYS A 266 17.58 2.76 -12.98
CA LYS A 266 18.65 2.02 -12.28
C LYS A 266 18.47 2.13 -10.76
N GLY A 267 17.59 1.27 -10.21
CA GLY A 267 17.45 0.96 -8.79
C GLY A 267 17.11 2.13 -7.84
N LEU A 268 16.47 1.79 -6.76
CA LEU A 268 16.25 2.70 -5.63
C LEU A 268 17.54 2.89 -4.80
N GLY A 269 18.65 2.28 -5.24
CA GLY A 269 19.90 2.20 -4.51
C GLY A 269 19.80 1.36 -3.23
N ILE A 270 18.76 0.52 -3.11
CA ILE A 270 18.53 -0.36 -1.96
C ILE A 270 18.38 -1.79 -2.48
N SER A 271 19.03 -2.77 -1.82
CA SER A 271 18.92 -4.17 -2.22
C SER A 271 17.52 -4.72 -1.95
N THR A 272 17.09 -5.70 -2.77
CA THR A 272 15.77 -6.35 -2.60
C THR A 272 15.61 -6.98 -1.22
N LEU A 273 16.68 -7.56 -0.66
CA LEU A 273 16.66 -8.11 0.70
C LEU A 273 16.39 -7.02 1.73
N VAL A 274 17.04 -5.86 1.59
CA VAL A 274 16.83 -4.71 2.49
C VAL A 274 15.40 -4.19 2.37
N VAL A 275 14.80 -4.19 1.18
CA VAL A 275 13.37 -3.84 1.01
C VAL A 275 12.49 -4.81 1.81
N LEU A 276 12.72 -6.11 1.73
CA LEU A 276 11.96 -7.10 2.50
C LEU A 276 12.14 -6.93 4.03
N LEU A 277 13.39 -6.76 4.47
CA LEU A 277 13.69 -6.51 5.89
C LEU A 277 13.06 -5.18 6.38
N SER A 278 13.06 -4.15 5.54
CA SER A 278 12.43 -2.87 5.87
C SER A 278 10.92 -2.99 6.04
N LEU A 279 10.25 -3.81 5.20
CA LEU A 279 8.83 -4.10 5.34
C LEU A 279 8.52 -4.73 6.70
N LEU A 280 9.33 -5.70 7.12
CA LEU A 280 9.17 -6.35 8.43
C LEU A 280 9.46 -5.36 9.57
N PHE A 281 10.52 -4.59 9.48
CA PHE A 281 10.94 -3.64 10.52
C PHE A 281 9.92 -2.50 10.69
N TRP A 282 9.59 -1.79 9.62
CA TRP A 282 8.64 -0.69 9.68
C TRP A 282 7.21 -1.18 9.91
N GLY A 283 6.88 -2.40 9.41
CA GLY A 283 5.63 -3.08 9.70
C GLY A 283 5.48 -3.42 11.18
N PHE A 284 6.54 -3.88 11.84
CA PHE A 284 6.57 -4.13 13.29
C PHE A 284 6.38 -2.83 14.10
N LEU A 285 7.00 -1.72 13.66
CA LEU A 285 6.93 -0.44 14.37
C LEU A 285 5.58 0.26 14.19
N PHE A 286 5.08 0.33 12.96
CA PHE A 286 3.96 1.19 12.58
C PHE A 286 2.79 0.43 11.92
N GLY A 287 2.81 -0.91 11.94
CA GLY A 287 1.76 -1.73 11.32
C GLY A 287 1.73 -1.59 9.80
N ILE A 288 0.52 -1.72 9.22
CA ILE A 288 0.31 -1.64 7.76
C ILE A 288 0.80 -0.30 7.19
N GLY A 289 0.58 0.81 7.90
CA GLY A 289 1.07 2.12 7.47
C GLY A 289 2.60 2.20 7.42
N GLY A 290 3.30 1.49 8.32
CA GLY A 290 4.75 1.35 8.28
C GLY A 290 5.24 0.55 7.07
N MET A 291 4.54 -0.53 6.71
CA MET A 291 4.85 -1.29 5.49
C MET A 291 4.68 -0.43 4.23
N PHE A 292 3.63 0.39 4.19
CA PHE A 292 3.37 1.34 3.12
C PHE A 292 4.52 2.35 2.93
N LEU A 293 5.07 2.85 4.03
CA LEU A 293 6.17 3.83 4.04
C LEU A 293 7.56 3.19 4.10
N ALA A 294 7.67 1.87 4.09
CA ALA A 294 8.93 1.17 4.35
C ALA A 294 10.06 1.58 3.40
N VAL A 295 9.78 1.63 2.09
CA VAL A 295 10.78 2.02 1.10
C VAL A 295 11.21 3.48 1.24
N PRO A 296 10.28 4.48 1.30
CA PRO A 296 10.65 5.87 1.54
C PRO A 296 11.46 6.09 2.82
N LEU A 297 11.05 5.45 3.92
CA LEU A 297 11.75 5.59 5.21
C LEU A 297 13.16 4.98 5.16
N THR A 298 13.30 3.81 4.54
CA THR A 298 14.60 3.15 4.40
C THR A 298 15.53 3.92 3.45
N MET A 299 14.99 4.50 2.36
CA MET A 299 15.75 5.41 1.51
C MET A 299 16.25 6.63 2.29
N SER A 300 15.37 7.23 3.09
CA SER A 300 15.72 8.38 3.95
C SER A 300 16.82 8.02 4.94
N LEU A 301 16.69 6.85 5.59
CA LEU A 301 17.68 6.34 6.52
C LEU A 301 19.03 6.07 5.83
N LYS A 302 19.03 5.41 4.68
CA LYS A 302 20.26 5.15 3.91
C LYS A 302 21.00 6.44 3.58
N ILE A 303 20.27 7.44 3.09
CA ILE A 303 20.89 8.72 2.71
C ILE A 303 21.44 9.46 3.93
N ALA A 304 20.74 9.44 5.05
CA ALA A 304 21.24 10.00 6.31
C ALA A 304 22.52 9.29 6.78
N LEU A 305 22.60 7.97 6.63
CA LEU A 305 23.76 7.16 6.98
C LEU A 305 24.94 7.40 6.01
N ASP A 306 24.67 7.63 4.73
CA ASP A 306 25.69 7.89 3.71
C ASP A 306 26.33 9.29 3.88
N ALA A 307 25.59 10.24 4.44
CA ALA A 307 26.06 11.59 4.72
C ALA A 307 27.16 11.66 5.79
N ASN A 308 27.29 10.66 6.65
CA ASN A 308 28.28 10.64 7.74
C ASN A 308 29.33 9.55 7.49
N PRO A 309 30.64 9.91 7.42
CA PRO A 309 31.72 8.95 7.19
C PRO A 309 31.73 7.75 8.14
N SER A 310 31.35 7.96 9.41
CA SER A 310 31.32 6.91 10.43
C SER A 310 30.22 5.87 10.21
N THR A 311 29.14 6.21 9.50
CA THR A 311 27.99 5.32 9.25
C THR A 311 27.87 4.90 7.78
N LYS A 312 28.74 5.41 6.92
CA LYS A 312 28.75 5.15 5.48
C LYS A 312 28.82 3.65 5.14
N PHE A 313 29.55 2.84 5.95
CA PHE A 313 29.61 1.40 5.73
C PHE A 313 28.22 0.74 5.84
N ILE A 314 27.34 1.23 6.73
CA ILE A 314 25.96 0.73 6.84
C ILE A 314 25.17 1.10 5.58
N ALA A 315 25.33 2.33 5.07
CA ALA A 315 24.66 2.75 3.84
C ALA A 315 25.07 1.87 2.63
N VAL A 316 26.34 1.46 2.56
CA VAL A 316 26.85 0.52 1.55
C VAL A 316 26.23 -0.86 1.70
N LEU A 317 26.06 -1.37 2.92
CA LEU A 317 25.38 -2.65 3.18
C LEU A 317 23.90 -2.64 2.78
N LEU A 318 23.26 -1.48 2.84
CA LEU A 318 21.88 -1.31 2.39
C LEU A 318 21.75 -1.18 0.87
N SER A 319 22.86 -0.96 0.15
CA SER A 319 22.87 -0.69 -1.29
C SER A 319 22.66 -1.96 -2.12
N ASP A 320 22.11 -1.77 -3.33
CA ASP A 320 22.02 -2.81 -4.37
C ASP A 320 23.34 -3.02 -5.13
N LYS A 321 24.25 -2.06 -5.07
CA LYS A 321 25.57 -2.09 -5.74
C LYS A 321 26.62 -1.45 -4.87
N LEU A 322 27.86 -1.93 -5.03
CA LEU A 322 29.04 -1.23 -4.54
C LEU A 322 29.27 -0.02 -5.48
N GLU A 323 29.03 1.19 -4.98
CA GLU A 323 29.53 2.40 -5.65
C GLU A 323 31.05 2.41 -5.51
N ARG A 324 31.73 2.15 -6.64
CA ARG A 324 33.18 2.28 -6.76
C ARG A 324 33.58 3.74 -6.93
#